data_9f06586c728d65eba05c17baf5adc2cb
#
_entry.id   9f06586c728d65eba05c17baf5adc2cb
#
_cell.length_a   1.000
_cell.length_b   1.000
_cell.length_c   1.000
_cell.angle_alpha   90.00
_cell.angle_beta   90.00
_cell.angle_gamma   90.00
#
_symmetry.space_group_name_H-M   'P 1'
#
loop_
_entity.id
_entity.type
_entity.pdbx_description
1 polymer ?
#
loop_
_entity_poly.entity_id
_entity_poly.type
_entity_poly.pdbx_seq_one_letter_code
_entity_poly.pdbx_strand_id
1 'polypeptide(L)'
;QPEKGVNAVEYASKFIQKLMQLREVLKKRKPKNSVFNPPYTTLQIGGISGGIARNVTADKCKVDWELRPVVKEDGMFVNNEIDEFIKNELLPEMQKVYPKSEIRKEVIGEIIGFDREKNSEACELVSSITGDNSREVVSFGTEAGLFQEIGISTVVCGPGSIEQAHKVDEFIKLEELKKCLRFLNGVKEKSKFN
;
A
#
# COMPACT_ATOMS: atom_id res chain seq x y z
N GLN A 1 -32.73 11.89 -20.66
CA GLN A 1 -31.68 12.27 -21.63
C GLN A 1 -30.29 12.10 -20.99
N PRO A 2 -29.91 10.88 -20.58
CA PRO A 2 -28.63 10.63 -19.90
C PRO A 2 -27.42 11.07 -20.71
N GLU A 3 -27.53 11.02 -22.05
CA GLU A 3 -26.48 11.38 -23.00
C GLU A 3 -26.10 12.88 -22.98
N LYS A 4 -26.93 13.73 -22.37
CA LYS A 4 -26.67 15.15 -22.20
C LYS A 4 -25.85 15.49 -20.95
N GLY A 5 -25.59 14.50 -20.10
CA GLY A 5 -24.85 14.65 -18.88
C GLY A 5 -23.64 13.74 -18.82
N VAL A 6 -22.64 14.13 -18.03
CA VAL A 6 -21.50 13.27 -17.69
C VAL A 6 -21.83 12.54 -16.40
N ASN A 7 -22.06 11.23 -16.49
CA ASN A 7 -22.34 10.42 -15.33
C ASN A 7 -21.05 9.97 -14.65
N ALA A 8 -20.65 10.59 -13.55
CA ALA A 8 -19.41 10.30 -12.84
C ALA A 8 -19.29 8.83 -12.38
N VAL A 9 -20.41 8.16 -12.08
CA VAL A 9 -20.40 6.74 -11.69
C VAL A 9 -20.04 5.83 -12.87
N GLU A 10 -20.51 6.15 -14.08
CA GLU A 10 -20.16 5.38 -15.28
C GLU A 10 -18.66 5.52 -15.62
N TYR A 11 -18.11 6.73 -15.54
CA TYR A 11 -16.67 6.95 -15.74
C TYR A 11 -15.82 6.32 -14.63
N ALA A 12 -16.27 6.36 -13.38
CA ALA A 12 -15.64 5.62 -12.28
C ALA A 12 -15.62 4.11 -12.54
N SER A 13 -16.69 3.55 -13.15
CA SER A 13 -16.73 2.13 -13.50
C SER A 13 -15.68 1.77 -14.57
N LYS A 14 -15.49 2.63 -15.60
CA LYS A 14 -14.43 2.47 -16.60
C LYS A 14 -13.05 2.54 -15.96
N PHE A 15 -12.84 3.47 -15.02
CA PHE A 15 -11.60 3.58 -14.26
C PHE A 15 -11.32 2.31 -13.44
N ILE A 16 -12.32 1.78 -12.73
CA ILE A 16 -12.22 0.52 -11.98
C ILE A 16 -11.86 -0.65 -12.91
N GLN A 17 -12.45 -0.73 -14.10
CA GLN A 17 -12.10 -1.76 -15.08
C GLN A 17 -10.62 -1.67 -15.50
N LYS A 18 -10.08 -0.47 -15.72
CA LYS A 18 -8.65 -0.27 -16.00
C LYS A 18 -7.79 -0.76 -14.83
N LEU A 19 -8.15 -0.43 -13.58
CA LEU A 19 -7.45 -0.94 -12.39
C LEU A 19 -7.47 -2.47 -12.34
N MET A 20 -8.60 -3.10 -12.63
CA MET A 20 -8.71 -4.58 -12.66
C MET A 20 -7.82 -5.19 -13.77
N GLN A 21 -7.74 -4.57 -14.94
CA GLN A 21 -6.83 -5.01 -16.00
C GLN A 21 -5.37 -4.89 -15.58
N LEU A 22 -4.98 -3.77 -14.96
CA LEU A 22 -3.62 -3.56 -14.44
C LEU A 22 -3.27 -4.61 -13.38
N ARG A 23 -4.20 -4.99 -12.51
CA ARG A 23 -4.01 -6.06 -11.54
C ARG A 23 -3.61 -7.39 -12.19
N GLU A 24 -4.23 -7.75 -13.31
CA GLU A 24 -3.88 -8.97 -14.04
C GLU A 24 -2.50 -8.85 -14.73
N VAL A 25 -2.13 -7.67 -15.19
CA VAL A 25 -0.78 -7.40 -15.72
C VAL A 25 0.27 -7.56 -14.62
N LEU A 26 0.02 -6.98 -13.43
CA LEU A 26 0.93 -7.05 -12.29
C LEU A 26 1.21 -8.49 -11.82
N LYS A 27 0.20 -9.37 -11.83
CA LYS A 27 0.39 -10.81 -11.54
C LYS A 27 1.41 -11.47 -12.48
N LYS A 28 1.45 -11.04 -13.76
CA LYS A 28 2.40 -11.57 -14.76
C LYS A 28 3.80 -10.95 -14.61
N ARG A 29 3.93 -9.81 -13.98
CA ARG A 29 5.19 -9.08 -13.74
C ARG A 29 5.95 -9.54 -12.50
N LYS A 30 5.47 -10.57 -11.81
CA LYS A 30 6.09 -11.07 -10.57
C LYS A 30 7.60 -11.34 -10.74
N PRO A 31 8.45 -10.88 -9.82
CA PRO A 31 9.87 -11.24 -9.80
C PRO A 31 10.07 -12.76 -9.63
N LYS A 32 11.09 -13.31 -10.29
CA LYS A 32 11.38 -14.77 -10.22
C LYS A 32 11.66 -15.23 -8.79
N ASN A 33 12.31 -14.38 -7.99
CA ASN A 33 12.77 -14.71 -6.63
C ASN A 33 12.10 -13.83 -5.57
N SER A 34 10.81 -13.50 -5.75
CA SER A 34 10.09 -12.74 -4.74
C SER A 34 9.99 -13.54 -3.44
N VAL A 35 10.31 -12.88 -2.33
CA VAL A 35 10.15 -13.42 -0.97
C VAL A 35 8.80 -13.08 -0.36
N PHE A 36 7.99 -12.28 -1.06
CA PHE A 36 6.67 -11.84 -0.59
C PHE A 36 5.58 -12.87 -0.92
N ASN A 37 4.51 -12.84 -0.13
CA ASN A 37 3.29 -13.60 -0.38
C ASN A 37 2.08 -12.64 -0.32
N PRO A 38 1.40 -12.37 -1.45
CA PRO A 38 1.67 -12.89 -2.80
C PRO A 38 2.98 -12.35 -3.41
N PRO A 39 3.60 -13.08 -4.38
CA PRO A 39 4.91 -12.74 -4.93
C PRO A 39 4.89 -11.65 -6.01
N TYR A 40 3.82 -10.87 -6.09
CA TYR A 40 3.61 -9.83 -7.10
C TYR A 40 2.97 -8.59 -6.45
N THR A 41 3.14 -7.45 -7.11
CA THR A 41 2.51 -6.18 -6.73
C THR A 41 0.99 -6.32 -6.72
N THR A 42 0.38 -5.97 -5.60
CA THR A 42 -1.08 -6.03 -5.44
C THR A 42 -1.71 -4.67 -5.67
N LEU A 43 -2.89 -4.68 -6.28
CA LEU A 43 -3.74 -3.53 -6.48
C LEU A 43 -5.16 -3.87 -6.03
N GLN A 44 -5.72 -3.04 -5.14
CA GLN A 44 -7.05 -3.25 -4.58
C GLN A 44 -7.89 -1.99 -4.70
N ILE A 45 -9.17 -2.16 -5.03
CA ILE A 45 -10.17 -1.13 -4.94
C ILE A 45 -10.82 -1.28 -3.56
N GLY A 46 -10.62 -0.29 -2.69
CA GLY A 46 -11.10 -0.28 -1.31
C GLY A 46 -12.51 0.27 -1.16
N GLY A 47 -12.92 1.17 -2.06
CA GLY A 47 -14.24 1.78 -1.98
C GLY A 47 -14.64 2.52 -3.24
N ILE A 48 -15.94 2.69 -3.40
CA ILE A 48 -16.55 3.56 -4.40
C ILE A 48 -17.75 4.26 -3.77
N SER A 49 -17.86 5.57 -4.00
CA SER A 49 -19.02 6.35 -3.55
C SER A 49 -19.38 7.43 -4.56
N GLY A 50 -20.65 7.54 -4.94
CA GLY A 50 -21.10 8.51 -5.91
C GLY A 50 -22.57 8.38 -6.25
N GLY A 51 -23.15 9.47 -6.82
CA GLY A 51 -24.56 9.57 -7.13
C GLY A 51 -25.43 9.78 -5.87
N ILE A 52 -26.64 10.30 -6.10
CA ILE A 52 -27.61 10.60 -5.01
C ILE A 52 -28.95 9.92 -5.20
N ALA A 53 -29.33 9.64 -6.45
CA ALA A 53 -30.60 8.99 -6.79
C ALA A 53 -30.54 8.33 -8.18
N ARG A 54 -31.32 7.29 -8.37
CA ARG A 54 -31.37 6.49 -9.61
C ARG A 54 -31.77 7.27 -10.87
N ASN A 55 -32.45 8.37 -10.72
CA ASN A 55 -33.00 9.20 -11.80
C ASN A 55 -32.29 10.56 -11.92
N VAL A 56 -31.12 10.71 -11.28
CA VAL A 56 -30.28 11.89 -11.33
C VAL A 56 -28.90 11.49 -11.82
N THR A 57 -28.40 12.13 -12.87
CA THR A 57 -27.03 11.94 -13.35
C THR A 57 -26.05 12.28 -12.23
N ALA A 58 -25.16 11.36 -11.90
CA ALA A 58 -24.17 11.54 -10.84
C ALA A 58 -23.14 12.59 -11.23
N ASP A 59 -23.05 13.67 -10.49
CA ASP A 59 -22.09 14.76 -10.69
C ASP A 59 -20.69 14.43 -10.17
N LYS A 60 -20.61 13.55 -9.16
CA LYS A 60 -19.36 13.14 -8.51
C LYS A 60 -19.36 11.65 -8.22
N CYS A 61 -18.16 11.08 -8.32
CA CYS A 61 -17.88 9.74 -7.85
C CYS A 61 -16.44 9.67 -7.36
N LYS A 62 -16.23 9.08 -6.17
CA LYS A 62 -14.92 8.84 -5.57
C LYS A 62 -14.62 7.36 -5.64
N VAL A 63 -13.40 7.03 -6.03
CA VAL A 63 -12.85 5.66 -5.99
C VAL A 63 -11.62 5.66 -5.10
N ASP A 64 -11.66 4.88 -4.03
CA ASP A 64 -10.52 4.65 -3.15
C ASP A 64 -9.83 3.35 -3.56
N TRP A 65 -8.54 3.41 -3.78
CA TRP A 65 -7.75 2.25 -4.18
C TRP A 65 -6.35 2.33 -3.61
N GLU A 66 -5.69 1.19 -3.49
CA GLU A 66 -4.31 1.11 -3.04
C GLU A 66 -3.46 0.22 -3.95
N LEU A 67 -2.17 0.51 -3.99
CA LEU A 67 -1.14 -0.27 -4.64
C LEU A 67 -0.06 -0.61 -3.62
N ARG A 68 0.29 -1.90 -3.53
CA ARG A 68 1.40 -2.38 -2.70
C ARG A 68 2.48 -2.96 -3.61
N PRO A 69 3.49 -2.18 -3.99
CA PRO A 69 4.54 -2.61 -4.90
C PRO A 69 5.45 -3.65 -4.24
N VAL A 70 5.74 -4.74 -4.96
CA VAL A 70 6.83 -5.68 -4.64
C VAL A 70 8.15 -5.16 -5.22
N VAL A 71 8.09 -4.46 -6.35
CA VAL A 71 9.22 -3.76 -6.96
C VAL A 71 8.84 -2.30 -7.25
N LYS A 72 9.80 -1.40 -7.07
CA LYS A 72 9.58 0.06 -7.20
C LYS A 72 9.03 0.47 -8.57
N GLU A 73 9.48 -0.21 -9.61
CA GLU A 73 9.09 0.03 -11.00
C GLU A 73 7.60 -0.19 -11.26
N ASP A 74 6.96 -1.07 -10.50
CA ASP A 74 5.52 -1.33 -10.65
C ASP A 74 4.68 -0.13 -10.19
N GLY A 75 5.13 0.61 -9.19
CA GLY A 75 4.49 1.85 -8.74
C GLY A 75 4.45 2.89 -9.86
N MET A 76 5.60 3.14 -10.48
CA MET A 76 5.71 4.06 -11.62
C MET A 76 4.92 3.58 -12.82
N PHE A 77 4.99 2.29 -13.14
CA PHE A 77 4.24 1.68 -14.23
C PHE A 77 2.73 1.91 -14.07
N VAL A 78 2.16 1.57 -12.91
CA VAL A 78 0.72 1.74 -12.67
C VAL A 78 0.31 3.20 -12.71
N ASN A 79 1.08 4.10 -12.11
CA ASN A 79 0.78 5.52 -12.13
C ASN A 79 0.77 6.08 -13.56
N ASN A 80 1.75 5.73 -14.40
CA ASN A 80 1.82 6.17 -15.80
C ASN A 80 0.62 5.63 -16.60
N GLU A 81 0.29 4.34 -16.48
CA GLU A 81 -0.84 3.72 -17.17
C GLU A 81 -2.18 4.38 -16.81
N ILE A 82 -2.35 4.76 -15.53
CA ILE A 82 -3.54 5.46 -15.05
C ILE A 82 -3.59 6.88 -15.59
N ASP A 83 -2.48 7.61 -15.51
CA ASP A 83 -2.42 9.01 -15.97
C ASP A 83 -2.64 9.10 -17.48
N GLU A 84 -2.09 8.17 -18.25
CA GLU A 84 -2.34 8.08 -19.71
C GLU A 84 -3.81 7.73 -20.01
N PHE A 85 -4.39 6.78 -19.31
CA PHE A 85 -5.80 6.40 -19.49
C PHE A 85 -6.74 7.55 -19.17
N ILE A 86 -6.50 8.26 -18.07
CA ILE A 86 -7.29 9.45 -17.70
C ILE A 86 -7.16 10.52 -18.80
N LYS A 87 -5.92 10.84 -19.21
CA LYS A 87 -5.63 11.93 -20.14
C LYS A 87 -6.11 11.65 -21.55
N ASN A 88 -5.95 10.42 -22.03
CA ASN A 88 -6.16 10.10 -23.46
C ASN A 88 -7.54 9.50 -23.73
N GLU A 89 -8.22 8.95 -22.72
CA GLU A 89 -9.49 8.26 -22.91
C GLU A 89 -10.61 8.88 -22.08
N LEU A 90 -10.53 8.83 -20.73
CA LEU A 90 -11.66 9.23 -19.90
C LEU A 90 -11.98 10.72 -20.00
N LEU A 91 -10.99 11.57 -19.79
CA LEU A 91 -11.19 13.01 -19.74
C LEU A 91 -11.68 13.58 -21.08
N PRO A 92 -11.12 13.18 -22.24
CA PRO A 92 -11.64 13.63 -23.54
C PRO A 92 -13.08 13.20 -23.81
N GLU A 93 -13.50 11.99 -23.42
CA GLU A 93 -14.90 11.56 -23.53
C GLU A 93 -15.84 12.43 -22.68
N MET A 94 -15.47 12.67 -21.43
CA MET A 94 -16.25 13.52 -20.52
C MET A 94 -16.38 14.95 -21.04
N GLN A 95 -15.28 15.52 -21.51
CA GLN A 95 -15.21 16.91 -21.97
C GLN A 95 -15.93 17.17 -23.29
N LYS A 96 -16.15 16.16 -24.13
CA LYS A 96 -17.05 16.27 -25.29
C LYS A 96 -18.49 16.61 -24.91
N VAL A 97 -18.95 16.12 -23.77
CA VAL A 97 -20.30 16.35 -23.23
C VAL A 97 -20.32 17.59 -22.33
N TYR A 98 -19.38 17.68 -21.41
CA TYR A 98 -19.24 18.83 -20.52
C TYR A 98 -17.79 19.27 -20.42
N PRO A 99 -17.41 20.38 -21.08
CA PRO A 99 -16.02 20.83 -21.18
C PRO A 99 -15.31 21.13 -19.87
N LYS A 100 -16.06 21.35 -18.78
CA LYS A 100 -15.51 21.59 -17.41
C LYS A 100 -15.35 20.31 -16.58
N SER A 101 -15.58 19.14 -17.18
CA SER A 101 -15.34 17.87 -16.48
C SER A 101 -13.87 17.73 -16.06
N GLU A 102 -13.64 17.23 -14.89
CA GLU A 102 -12.31 17.00 -14.33
C GLU A 102 -12.22 15.64 -13.62
N ILE A 103 -11.01 15.11 -13.58
CA ILE A 103 -10.65 13.95 -12.76
C ILE A 103 -9.47 14.39 -11.90
N ARG A 104 -9.62 14.26 -10.59
CA ARG A 104 -8.56 14.58 -9.62
C ARG A 104 -8.01 13.29 -9.05
N LYS A 105 -6.69 13.18 -8.99
CA LYS A 105 -5.97 12.13 -8.30
C LYS A 105 -5.34 12.74 -7.04
N GLU A 106 -5.62 12.16 -5.89
CA GLU A 106 -5.07 12.53 -4.60
C GLU A 106 -4.29 11.36 -4.03
N VAL A 107 -3.04 11.59 -3.66
CA VAL A 107 -2.21 10.60 -2.97
C VAL A 107 -2.44 10.78 -1.47
N ILE A 108 -3.13 9.81 -0.85
CA ILE A 108 -3.43 9.84 0.58
C ILE A 108 -2.21 9.47 1.42
N GLY A 109 -1.39 8.57 0.90
CA GLY A 109 -0.15 8.13 1.53
C GLY A 109 0.72 7.35 0.56
N GLU A 110 2.02 7.48 0.71
CA GLU A 110 3.01 6.69 -0.01
C GLU A 110 3.99 6.11 1.01
N ILE A 111 4.14 4.79 0.98
CA ILE A 111 5.04 4.06 1.87
C ILE A 111 6.10 3.39 1.02
N ILE A 112 7.35 3.72 1.31
CA ILE A 112 8.50 3.15 0.62
C ILE A 112 8.74 1.73 1.14
N GLY A 113 8.97 0.79 0.22
CA GLY A 113 9.31 -0.58 0.57
C GLY A 113 10.59 -0.63 1.40
N PHE A 114 10.62 -1.54 2.36
CA PHE A 114 11.74 -1.78 3.24
C PHE A 114 12.51 -3.00 2.77
N ASP A 115 13.79 -2.79 2.40
CA ASP A 115 14.67 -3.84 1.94
C ASP A 115 15.40 -4.51 3.11
N ARG A 116 15.54 -5.84 2.99
CA ARG A 116 16.31 -6.62 3.95
C ARG A 116 17.80 -6.34 3.81
N GLU A 117 18.37 -5.59 4.74
CA GLU A 117 19.81 -5.40 4.83
C GLU A 117 20.52 -6.69 5.26
N LYS A 118 21.59 -7.04 4.55
CA LYS A 118 22.35 -8.26 4.87
C LYS A 118 23.10 -8.18 6.19
N ASN A 119 23.62 -7.00 6.54
CA ASN A 119 24.42 -6.73 7.75
C ASN A 119 23.87 -5.46 8.42
N SER A 120 22.72 -5.54 9.04
CA SER A 120 22.08 -4.43 9.71
C SER A 120 22.47 -4.40 11.18
N GLU A 121 23.08 -3.32 11.65
CA GLU A 121 23.40 -3.09 13.06
C GLU A 121 22.15 -3.20 13.94
N ALA A 122 21.02 -2.70 13.45
CA ALA A 122 19.73 -2.83 14.14
C ALA A 122 19.31 -4.30 14.30
N CYS A 123 19.49 -5.14 13.27
CA CYS A 123 19.22 -6.56 13.36
C CYS A 123 20.12 -7.26 14.37
N GLU A 124 21.41 -6.93 14.39
CA GLU A 124 22.39 -7.49 15.33
C GLU A 124 22.03 -7.11 16.78
N LEU A 125 21.69 -5.83 17.00
CA LEU A 125 21.23 -5.34 18.30
C LEU A 125 20.01 -6.13 18.78
N VAL A 126 18.96 -6.24 17.94
CA VAL A 126 17.74 -6.95 18.28
C VAL A 126 18.02 -8.43 18.58
N SER A 127 18.76 -9.11 17.71
CA SER A 127 19.15 -10.52 17.90
C SER A 127 19.93 -10.73 19.21
N SER A 128 20.82 -9.80 19.54
CA SER A 128 21.62 -9.88 20.78
C SER A 128 20.80 -9.72 22.08
N ILE A 129 19.60 -9.10 22.00
CA ILE A 129 18.72 -8.90 23.14
C ILE A 129 17.66 -10.01 23.22
N THR A 130 17.11 -10.41 22.08
CA THR A 130 16.03 -11.39 21.99
C THR A 130 16.53 -12.83 21.99
N GLY A 131 17.77 -13.06 21.54
CA GLY A 131 18.29 -14.39 21.25
C GLY A 131 17.73 -15.02 19.97
N ASP A 132 16.91 -14.28 19.22
CA ASP A 132 16.28 -14.73 17.99
C ASP A 132 17.04 -14.18 16.77
N ASN A 133 17.48 -15.10 15.92
CA ASN A 133 18.17 -14.79 14.66
C ASN A 133 17.26 -14.96 13.42
N SER A 134 15.99 -15.27 13.63
CA SER A 134 15.02 -15.36 12.52
C SER A 134 14.84 -13.97 11.87
N ARG A 135 14.69 -13.98 10.58
CA ARG A 135 14.47 -12.75 9.79
C ARG A 135 13.34 -13.03 8.82
N GLU A 136 12.17 -12.57 9.16
CA GLU A 136 10.98 -12.74 8.36
C GLU A 136 10.72 -11.52 7.47
N VAL A 137 10.01 -11.73 6.39
CA VAL A 137 9.52 -10.68 5.51
C VAL A 137 8.01 -10.64 5.62
N VAL A 138 7.48 -9.44 5.81
CA VAL A 138 6.04 -9.22 5.99
C VAL A 138 5.53 -8.27 4.91
N SER A 139 4.26 -8.45 4.51
CA SER A 139 3.61 -7.70 3.42
C SER A 139 2.80 -6.51 3.93
N PHE A 140 3.21 -5.89 5.04
CA PHE A 140 2.59 -4.65 5.52
C PHE A 140 3.50 -3.44 5.35
N GLY A 141 2.90 -2.26 5.21
CA GLY A 141 3.63 -1.01 5.13
C GLY A 141 4.11 -0.55 6.50
N THR A 142 5.34 -0.02 6.57
CA THR A 142 5.91 0.61 7.75
C THR A 142 6.72 1.84 7.33
N GLU A 143 7.02 2.72 8.27
CA GLU A 143 7.93 3.85 8.06
C GLU A 143 9.42 3.43 8.04
N ALA A 144 9.72 2.14 8.26
CA ALA A 144 11.08 1.63 8.28
C ALA A 144 11.85 1.93 6.98
N GLY A 145 11.19 1.88 5.82
CA GLY A 145 11.78 2.24 4.53
C GLY A 145 12.25 3.70 4.46
N LEU A 146 11.54 4.62 5.12
CA LEU A 146 11.92 6.04 5.17
C LEU A 146 13.22 6.23 5.97
N PHE A 147 13.36 5.55 7.11
CA PHE A 147 14.61 5.58 7.88
C PHE A 147 15.77 4.96 7.12
N GLN A 148 15.52 3.87 6.39
CA GLN A 148 16.54 3.23 5.56
C GLN A 148 17.02 4.13 4.42
N GLU A 149 16.12 4.89 3.77
CA GLU A 149 16.49 5.84 2.69
C GLU A 149 17.44 6.94 3.15
N ILE A 150 17.37 7.35 4.40
CA ILE A 150 18.29 8.34 4.98
C ILE A 150 19.52 7.68 5.64
N GLY A 151 19.75 6.39 5.39
CA GLY A 151 20.95 5.66 5.83
C GLY A 151 20.91 5.18 7.28
N ILE A 152 19.75 5.16 7.93
CA ILE A 152 19.59 4.62 9.29
C ILE A 152 19.37 3.11 9.21
N SER A 153 20.24 2.33 9.86
CA SER A 153 20.04 0.89 10.01
C SER A 153 18.75 0.62 10.77
N THR A 154 17.86 -0.13 10.16
CA THR A 154 16.47 -0.24 10.65
C THR A 154 15.99 -1.67 10.61
N VAL A 155 15.20 -2.05 11.62
CA VAL A 155 14.48 -3.33 11.68
C VAL A 155 13.13 -3.12 12.34
N VAL A 156 12.12 -3.84 11.87
CA VAL A 156 10.81 -3.88 12.52
C VAL A 156 10.80 -5.00 13.55
N CYS A 157 10.55 -4.65 14.81
CA CYS A 157 10.44 -5.60 15.89
C CYS A 157 9.35 -5.15 16.87
N GLY A 158 8.43 -6.03 17.18
CA GLY A 158 7.33 -5.73 18.10
C GLY A 158 6.67 -6.98 18.63
N PRO A 159 5.79 -6.85 19.65
CA PRO A 159 5.08 -7.97 20.24
C PRO A 159 3.90 -8.41 19.35
N GLY A 160 3.48 -9.67 19.51
CA GLY A 160 2.31 -10.22 18.85
C GLY A 160 2.63 -11.11 17.66
N SER A 161 1.62 -11.41 16.85
CA SER A 161 1.73 -12.21 15.65
C SER A 161 1.02 -11.52 14.48
N ILE A 162 1.69 -11.45 13.34
CA ILE A 162 1.10 -10.91 12.10
C ILE A 162 -0.18 -11.66 11.69
N GLU A 163 -0.34 -12.89 12.12
CA GLU A 163 -1.55 -13.67 11.84
C GLU A 163 -2.82 -13.07 12.49
N GLN A 164 -2.66 -12.22 13.50
CA GLN A 164 -3.80 -11.55 14.16
C GLN A 164 -4.15 -10.23 13.49
N ALA A 165 -3.24 -9.64 12.70
CA ALA A 165 -3.43 -8.33 12.11
C ALA A 165 -4.67 -8.27 11.18
N HIS A 166 -5.44 -7.19 11.32
CA HIS A 166 -6.63 -6.89 10.50
C HIS A 166 -7.76 -7.93 10.63
N LYS A 167 -7.81 -8.69 11.71
CA LYS A 167 -8.91 -9.61 12.03
C LYS A 167 -9.92 -8.97 12.98
N VAL A 168 -11.15 -9.45 12.89
CA VAL A 168 -12.16 -9.15 13.91
C VAL A 168 -11.68 -9.71 15.24
N ASP A 169 -11.81 -8.93 16.32
CA ASP A 169 -11.33 -9.27 17.66
C ASP A 169 -9.81 -9.53 17.72
N GLU A 170 -9.02 -8.74 16.98
CA GLU A 170 -7.57 -8.76 17.04
C GLU A 170 -7.09 -8.68 18.49
N PHE A 171 -6.19 -9.56 18.88
CA PHE A 171 -5.70 -9.67 20.25
C PHE A 171 -4.18 -9.83 20.32
N ILE A 172 -3.62 -9.51 21.48
CA ILE A 172 -2.25 -9.81 21.85
C ILE A 172 -2.21 -10.63 23.14
N LYS A 173 -1.34 -11.62 23.20
CA LYS A 173 -1.11 -12.39 24.43
C LYS A 173 -0.30 -11.56 25.44
N LEU A 174 -0.66 -11.63 26.72
CA LEU A 174 0.07 -10.93 27.79
C LEU A 174 1.55 -11.32 27.86
N GLU A 175 1.88 -12.56 27.50
CA GLU A 175 3.27 -13.02 27.41
C GLU A 175 4.09 -12.23 26.38
N GLU A 176 3.49 -11.86 25.25
CA GLU A 176 4.15 -11.04 24.22
C GLU A 176 4.43 -9.62 24.73
N LEU A 177 3.51 -9.02 25.49
CA LEU A 177 3.74 -7.74 26.15
C LEU A 177 4.88 -7.81 27.16
N LYS A 178 4.96 -8.89 27.94
CA LYS A 178 6.07 -9.12 28.88
C LYS A 178 7.41 -9.29 28.15
N LYS A 179 7.44 -10.00 27.01
CA LYS A 179 8.64 -10.12 26.17
C LYS A 179 9.06 -8.75 25.63
N CYS A 180 8.12 -7.94 25.16
CA CYS A 180 8.38 -6.59 24.68
C CYS A 180 8.99 -5.70 25.77
N LEU A 181 8.48 -5.74 27.00
CA LEU A 181 9.05 -4.98 28.10
C LEU A 181 10.50 -5.40 28.42
N ARG A 182 10.79 -6.71 28.39
CA ARG A 182 12.17 -7.21 28.56
C ARG A 182 13.08 -6.72 27.42
N PHE A 183 12.60 -6.77 26.19
CA PHE A 183 13.31 -6.25 25.01
C PHE A 183 13.63 -4.76 25.16
N LEU A 184 12.64 -3.92 25.49
CA LEU A 184 12.84 -2.47 25.68
C LEU A 184 13.84 -2.15 26.80
N ASN A 185 13.81 -2.90 27.88
CA ASN A 185 14.82 -2.77 28.94
C ASN A 185 16.21 -3.16 28.43
N GLY A 186 16.34 -4.21 27.63
CA GLY A 186 17.60 -4.59 26.98
C GLY A 186 18.15 -3.52 26.05
N VAL A 187 17.29 -2.90 25.24
CA VAL A 187 17.66 -1.75 24.38
C VAL A 187 18.18 -0.59 25.25
N LYS A 188 17.43 -0.22 26.30
CA LYS A 188 17.80 0.84 27.23
C LYS A 188 19.17 0.62 27.87
N GLU A 189 19.46 -0.61 28.33
CA GLU A 189 20.75 -0.91 28.92
C GLU A 189 21.91 -0.81 27.91
N LYS A 190 21.72 -1.31 26.71
CA LYS A 190 22.74 -1.23 25.64
C LYS A 190 22.98 0.20 25.12
N SER A 191 21.98 1.07 25.19
CA SER A 191 22.09 2.47 24.79
C SER A 191 22.82 3.37 25.82
N LYS A 192 23.11 2.86 27.03
CA LYS A 192 23.84 3.62 28.04
C LYS A 192 25.36 3.64 27.84
N PHE A 193 25.89 2.80 26.95
CA PHE A 193 27.31 2.61 26.73
C PHE A 193 27.83 3.24 25.43
N ASN A 194 27.03 4.03 24.74
CA ASN A 194 27.38 4.91 23.62
C ASN A 194 27.16 6.38 24.04
#